data_d08fd8cc92ecadbc12f514d3c31fb326
#
_entry.id   d08fd8cc92ecadbc12f514d3c31fb326
#
_cell.length_a   1.000
_cell.length_b   1.000
_cell.length_c   1.000
_cell.angle_alpha   90.00
_cell.angle_beta   90.00
_cell.angle_gamma   90.00
#
_symmetry.space_group_name_H-M   'P 1'
#
loop_
_entity.id
_entity.type
_entity.pdbx_description
1 polymer ?
#
loop_
_entity_poly.entity_id
_entity_poly.type
_entity_poly.pdbx_seq_one_letter_code
_entity_poly.pdbx_strand_id
1 'polypeptide(L)'
;MVMIHNCGGKIYFDRQIERMHPEAISFLYPPDDCKDFKERKEKYGDKTTLIGSVDPTQAVFGSDEDWIAECKKSIDDMAAGGGFVLATGCEYPLDADFKRAHLMQKLAKTYGSYEK
;
A
#
# COMPACT_ATOMS: atom_id res chain seq x y z
N MET A 1 -0.10 -18.19 9.50
CA MET A 1 0.12 -16.86 8.90
C MET A 1 -1.11 -15.99 9.11
N VAL A 2 -0.93 -14.77 9.61
CA VAL A 2 -2.01 -13.81 9.85
C VAL A 2 -1.82 -12.60 8.95
N MET A 3 -2.83 -12.27 8.15
CA MET A 3 -2.92 -11.02 7.40
C MET A 3 -4.12 -10.24 7.87
N ILE A 4 -3.95 -8.94 8.06
CA ILE A 4 -5.01 -8.02 8.47
C ILE A 4 -5.30 -7.05 7.34
N HIS A 5 -6.57 -6.73 7.13
CA HIS A 5 -6.99 -5.60 6.31
C HIS A 5 -7.70 -4.56 7.16
N ASN A 6 -7.29 -3.30 7.04
CA ASN A 6 -7.96 -2.19 7.72
C ASN A 6 -7.91 -0.95 6.84
N CYS A 7 -9.03 -0.63 6.17
CA CYS A 7 -9.18 0.56 5.33
C CYS A 7 -9.84 1.74 6.05
N GLY A 8 -9.98 1.66 7.36
CA GLY A 8 -10.46 2.77 8.17
C GLY A 8 -9.45 3.90 8.31
N GLY A 9 -9.92 5.10 8.56
CA GLY A 9 -9.08 6.19 9.06
C GLY A 9 -8.79 5.99 10.55
N LYS A 10 -7.71 6.56 11.05
CA LYS A 10 -7.34 6.53 12.47
C LYS A 10 -7.21 5.11 13.05
N ILE A 11 -6.51 4.25 12.35
CA ILE A 11 -6.32 2.87 12.79
C ILE A 11 -5.21 2.77 13.83
N TYR A 12 -5.43 1.95 14.86
CA TYR A 12 -4.44 1.66 15.90
C TYR A 12 -3.45 0.59 15.43
N PHE A 13 -2.53 0.98 14.55
CA PHE A 13 -1.60 0.07 13.89
C PHE A 13 -0.64 -0.60 14.86
N ASP A 14 -0.14 0.16 15.81
CA ASP A 14 0.73 -0.31 16.90
C ASP A 14 0.08 -1.44 17.69
N ARG A 15 -1.19 -1.27 18.05
CA ARG A 15 -1.96 -2.28 18.81
C ARG A 15 -2.25 -3.53 18.00
N GLN A 16 -2.52 -3.37 16.71
CA GLN A 16 -2.73 -4.52 15.82
C GLN A 16 -1.45 -5.35 15.72
N ILE A 17 -0.29 -4.72 15.57
CA ILE A 17 1.00 -5.41 15.54
C ILE A 17 1.28 -6.09 16.88
N GLU A 18 1.13 -5.37 17.99
CA GLU A 18 1.41 -5.87 19.33
C GLU A 18 0.54 -7.06 19.74
N ARG A 19 -0.75 -7.01 19.41
CA ARG A 19 -1.73 -8.00 19.87
C ARG A 19 -1.92 -9.18 18.93
N MET A 20 -1.76 -8.97 17.64
CA MET A 20 -2.09 -9.98 16.62
C MET A 20 -0.85 -10.53 15.91
N HIS A 21 0.29 -9.88 16.03
CA HIS A 21 1.56 -10.27 15.40
C HIS A 21 1.39 -10.64 13.91
N PRO A 22 0.75 -9.78 13.08
CA PRO A 22 0.50 -10.12 11.69
C PRO A 22 1.77 -10.14 10.86
N GLU A 23 1.89 -11.08 9.95
CA GLU A 23 2.94 -11.11 8.95
C GLU A 23 2.75 -10.02 7.89
N ALA A 24 1.51 -9.59 7.65
CA ALA A 24 1.22 -8.51 6.72
C ALA A 24 -0.03 -7.72 7.12
N ILE A 25 -0.03 -6.42 6.82
CA ILE A 25 -1.19 -5.55 7.00
C ILE A 25 -1.46 -4.78 5.71
N SER A 26 -2.69 -4.91 5.21
CA SER A 26 -3.22 -4.12 4.10
C SER A 26 -4.00 -2.92 4.65
N PHE A 27 -3.78 -1.74 4.09
CA PHE A 27 -4.33 -0.48 4.61
C PHE A 27 -4.58 0.53 3.50
N LEU A 28 -5.41 1.53 3.77
CA LEU A 28 -5.72 2.63 2.86
C LEU A 28 -5.08 3.95 3.31
N TYR A 29 -5.14 4.26 4.59
CA TYR A 29 -4.66 5.53 5.15
C TYR A 29 -3.48 5.34 6.09
N PRO A 30 -2.64 6.38 6.31
CA PRO A 30 -1.67 6.33 7.39
C PRO A 30 -2.37 6.14 8.74
N PRO A 31 -1.74 5.44 9.71
CA PRO A 31 -2.29 5.36 11.07
C PRO A 31 -2.18 6.69 11.80
N ASP A 32 -2.88 6.83 12.93
CA ASP A 32 -2.92 8.07 13.71
C ASP A 32 -1.54 8.56 14.17
N ASP A 33 -0.62 7.63 14.41
CA ASP A 33 0.71 7.91 14.92
C ASP A 33 1.76 8.16 13.82
N CYS A 34 1.33 8.20 12.55
CA CYS A 34 2.18 8.49 11.39
C CYS A 34 1.57 9.62 10.57
N LYS A 35 2.38 10.58 10.17
CA LYS A 35 1.93 11.68 9.31
C LYS A 35 1.74 11.26 7.85
N ASP A 36 2.49 10.24 7.40
CA ASP A 36 2.48 9.72 6.03
C ASP A 36 2.93 8.26 5.97
N PHE A 37 2.95 7.67 4.78
CA PHE A 37 3.35 6.29 4.57
C PHE A 37 4.85 6.06 4.76
N LYS A 38 5.66 7.05 4.50
CA LYS A 38 7.10 6.96 4.74
C LYS A 38 7.39 6.78 6.23
N GLU A 39 6.76 7.58 7.08
CA GLU A 39 6.88 7.42 8.53
C GLU A 39 6.34 6.07 9.01
N ARG A 40 5.26 5.55 8.39
CA ARG A 40 4.77 4.20 8.66
C ARG A 40 5.85 3.16 8.35
N LYS A 41 6.51 3.27 7.22
CA LYS A 41 7.60 2.35 6.84
C LYS A 41 8.73 2.40 7.85
N GLU A 42 9.13 3.56 8.28
CA GLU A 42 10.17 3.76 9.27
C GLU A 42 9.82 3.12 10.63
N LYS A 43 8.57 3.27 11.08
CA LYS A 43 8.12 2.75 12.38
C LYS A 43 7.80 1.26 12.37
N TYR A 44 7.22 0.74 11.31
CA TYR A 44 6.60 -0.60 11.32
C TYR A 44 7.09 -1.54 10.24
N GLY A 45 7.88 -1.07 9.28
CA GLY A 45 8.32 -1.86 8.14
C GLY A 45 9.23 -3.04 8.48
N ASP A 46 9.83 -3.05 9.65
CA ASP A 46 10.62 -4.16 10.19
C ASP A 46 9.79 -5.18 11.00
N LYS A 47 8.55 -4.84 11.32
CA LYS A 47 7.65 -5.64 12.17
C LYS A 47 6.60 -6.41 11.39
N THR A 48 6.20 -5.90 10.23
CA THR A 48 5.16 -6.49 9.39
C THR A 48 5.36 -6.07 7.94
N THR A 49 4.92 -6.90 7.00
CA THR A 49 4.87 -6.51 5.58
C THR A 49 3.73 -5.52 5.36
N LEU A 50 4.03 -4.41 4.70
CA LEU A 50 3.07 -3.37 4.35
C LEU A 50 2.47 -3.65 2.98
N ILE A 51 1.13 -3.68 2.87
CA ILE A 51 0.39 -3.90 1.63
C ILE A 51 -0.49 -2.67 1.36
N GLY A 52 -0.30 -2.02 0.25
CA GLY A 52 -1.10 -0.87 -0.14
C GLY A 52 -0.30 0.17 -0.93
N SER A 53 -0.71 1.41 -0.98
CA SER A 53 -2.03 1.83 -0.52
C SER A 53 -2.59 2.84 -1.51
N VAL A 54 -2.60 2.42 -2.77
CA VAL A 54 -3.15 3.25 -3.84
C VAL A 54 -4.66 3.39 -3.63
N ASP A 55 -5.18 4.62 -3.74
CA ASP A 55 -6.60 4.88 -3.60
C ASP A 55 -7.38 4.18 -4.73
N PRO A 56 -8.25 3.21 -4.42
CA PRO A 56 -8.99 2.48 -5.46
C PRO A 56 -9.93 3.37 -6.27
N THR A 57 -10.38 4.51 -5.75
CA THR A 57 -11.24 5.44 -6.50
C THR A 57 -10.52 6.05 -7.69
N GLN A 58 -9.20 6.16 -7.66
CA GLN A 58 -8.39 6.62 -8.77
C GLN A 58 -8.44 5.67 -9.98
N ALA A 59 -8.77 4.40 -9.76
CA ALA A 59 -8.95 3.44 -10.84
C ALA A 59 -10.16 3.76 -11.73
N VAL A 60 -11.15 4.48 -11.20
CA VAL A 60 -12.36 4.90 -11.90
C VAL A 60 -12.28 6.36 -12.32
N PHE A 61 -11.92 7.24 -11.40
CA PHE A 61 -12.04 8.69 -11.57
C PHE A 61 -10.73 9.40 -11.94
N GLY A 62 -9.59 8.78 -11.68
CA GLY A 62 -8.28 9.36 -11.98
C GLY A 62 -7.86 9.16 -13.43
N SER A 63 -6.84 9.94 -13.86
CA SER A 63 -6.16 9.72 -15.12
C SER A 63 -5.12 8.59 -15.03
N ASP A 64 -4.60 8.13 -16.18
CA ASP A 64 -3.49 7.17 -16.20
C ASP A 64 -2.25 7.77 -15.51
N GLU A 65 -1.98 9.05 -15.73
CA GLU A 65 -0.86 9.77 -15.13
C GLU A 65 -0.97 9.83 -13.61
N ASP A 66 -2.16 10.15 -13.09
CA ASP A 66 -2.41 10.20 -11.65
C ASP A 66 -2.26 8.82 -11.00
N TRP A 67 -2.77 7.77 -11.65
CA TRP A 67 -2.64 6.40 -11.21
C TRP A 67 -1.17 5.96 -11.13
N ILE A 68 -0.41 6.24 -12.18
CA ILE A 68 1.02 5.92 -12.25
C ILE A 68 1.79 6.68 -11.17
N ALA A 69 1.50 7.96 -11.00
CA ALA A 69 2.15 8.80 -9.99
C ALA A 69 1.91 8.29 -8.57
N GLU A 70 0.68 7.89 -8.26
CA GLU A 70 0.32 7.36 -6.94
C GLU A 70 0.95 5.99 -6.68
N CYS A 71 0.98 5.11 -7.68
CA CYS A 71 1.70 3.83 -7.59
C CYS A 71 3.19 4.04 -7.31
N LYS A 72 3.84 4.94 -8.05
CA LYS A 72 5.26 5.26 -7.85
C LYS A 72 5.51 5.86 -6.47
N LYS A 73 4.65 6.76 -6.03
CA LYS A 73 4.76 7.35 -4.70
C LYS A 73 4.67 6.29 -3.60
N SER A 74 3.74 5.34 -3.71
CA SER A 74 3.62 4.23 -2.76
C SER A 74 4.89 3.38 -2.71
N ILE A 75 5.49 3.11 -3.87
CA ILE A 75 6.77 2.39 -3.95
C ILE A 75 7.90 3.20 -3.30
N ASP A 76 8.02 4.49 -3.63
CA ASP A 76 9.06 5.37 -3.10
C ASP A 76 8.98 5.50 -1.57
N ASP A 77 7.76 5.58 -1.03
CA ASP A 77 7.54 5.74 0.39
C ASP A 77 7.79 4.44 1.20
N MET A 78 7.51 3.25 0.62
CA MET A 78 7.39 2.04 1.42
C MET A 78 8.24 0.84 0.95
N ALA A 79 8.80 0.86 -0.26
CA ALA A 79 9.47 -0.33 -0.79
C ALA A 79 10.91 -0.50 -0.32
N ALA A 80 11.58 0.56 0.13
CA ALA A 80 13.00 0.50 0.53
C ALA A 80 13.25 -0.58 1.59
N GLY A 81 14.23 -1.44 1.34
CA GLY A 81 14.57 -2.55 2.24
C GLY A 81 13.66 -3.77 2.18
N GLY A 82 12.69 -3.80 1.27
CA GLY A 82 11.74 -4.92 1.14
C GLY A 82 10.55 -4.82 2.09
N GLY A 83 9.78 -5.91 2.22
CA GLY A 83 8.62 -5.96 3.11
C GLY A 83 7.46 -5.05 2.67
N PHE A 84 7.30 -4.88 1.36
CA PHE A 84 6.22 -4.08 0.78
C PHE A 84 5.57 -4.80 -0.41
N VAL A 85 4.25 -4.72 -0.50
CA VAL A 85 3.47 -5.20 -1.64
C VAL A 85 2.63 -4.04 -2.17
N LEU A 86 2.86 -3.66 -3.43
CA LEU A 86 2.05 -2.63 -4.09
C LEU A 86 0.64 -3.17 -4.36
N ALA A 87 -0.36 -2.49 -3.83
CA ALA A 87 -1.76 -2.85 -3.98
C ALA A 87 -2.66 -1.62 -3.82
N THR A 88 -3.92 -1.75 -4.18
CA THR A 88 -4.93 -0.78 -3.75
C THR A 88 -5.15 -0.89 -2.25
N GLY A 89 -5.47 0.22 -1.60
CA GLY A 89 -5.68 0.25 -0.15
C GLY A 89 -7.00 -0.35 0.31
N CYS A 90 -7.87 -0.69 -0.64
CA CYS A 90 -9.12 -1.39 -0.42
C CYS A 90 -9.50 -2.13 -1.71
N GLU A 91 -10.73 -2.65 -1.81
CA GLU A 91 -11.19 -3.40 -2.98
C GLU A 91 -11.02 -2.61 -4.28
N TYR A 92 -10.50 -3.30 -5.29
CA TYR A 92 -10.49 -2.76 -6.65
C TYR A 92 -11.92 -2.68 -7.17
N PRO A 93 -12.38 -1.50 -7.67
CA PRO A 93 -13.77 -1.32 -8.07
C PRO A 93 -14.17 -2.26 -9.22
N LEU A 94 -15.38 -2.83 -9.13
CA LEU A 94 -15.90 -3.79 -10.12
C LEU A 94 -16.04 -3.19 -11.51
N ASP A 95 -16.32 -1.89 -11.59
CA ASP A 95 -16.53 -1.13 -12.82
C ASP A 95 -15.25 -0.44 -13.34
N ALA A 96 -14.13 -0.61 -12.64
CA ALA A 96 -12.86 -0.09 -13.10
C ALA A 96 -12.25 -0.97 -14.19
N ASP A 97 -11.62 -0.32 -15.19
CA ASP A 97 -10.92 -1.02 -16.26
C ASP A 97 -9.71 -1.79 -15.71
N PHE A 98 -9.57 -3.05 -16.09
CA PHE A 98 -8.39 -3.87 -15.76
C PHE A 98 -7.07 -3.28 -16.23
N LYS A 99 -7.09 -2.36 -17.17
CA LYS A 99 -5.90 -1.61 -17.61
C LYS A 99 -5.13 -1.02 -16.43
N ARG A 100 -5.84 -0.47 -15.44
CA ARG A 100 -5.21 0.12 -14.24
C ARG A 100 -4.52 -0.93 -13.38
N ALA A 101 -5.13 -2.10 -13.23
CA ALA A 101 -4.52 -3.23 -12.53
C ALA A 101 -3.25 -3.71 -13.25
N HIS A 102 -3.28 -3.80 -14.57
CA HIS A 102 -2.11 -4.17 -15.38
C HIS A 102 -0.99 -3.12 -15.28
N LEU A 103 -1.32 -1.84 -15.27
CA LEU A 103 -0.33 -0.77 -15.07
C LEU A 103 0.34 -0.87 -13.69
N MET A 104 -0.44 -1.15 -12.65
CA MET A 104 0.11 -1.37 -11.30
C MET A 104 1.08 -2.55 -11.28
N GLN A 105 0.70 -3.69 -11.87
CA GLN A 105 1.55 -4.87 -11.95
C GLN A 105 2.85 -4.58 -12.71
N LYS A 106 2.76 -3.86 -13.82
CA LYS A 106 3.92 -3.45 -14.61
C LYS A 106 4.86 -2.55 -13.80
N LEU A 107 4.31 -1.58 -13.07
CA LEU A 107 5.09 -0.69 -12.24
C LEU A 107 5.78 -1.43 -11.08
N ALA A 108 5.09 -2.38 -10.46
CA ALA A 108 5.70 -3.21 -9.42
C ALA A 108 6.91 -4.00 -9.95
N LYS A 109 6.82 -4.54 -11.17
CA LYS A 109 7.89 -5.32 -11.80
C LYS A 109 9.05 -4.49 -12.34
N THR A 110 8.81 -3.24 -12.73
CA THR A 110 9.81 -2.36 -13.36
C THR A 110 10.34 -1.33 -12.39
N TYR A 111 9.53 -0.34 -12.06
CA TYR A 111 9.91 0.75 -11.16
C TYR A 111 10.17 0.26 -9.72
N GLY A 112 9.38 -0.68 -9.25
CA GLY A 112 9.49 -1.27 -7.91
C GLY A 112 10.46 -2.43 -7.80
N SER A 113 11.19 -2.78 -8.86
CA SER A 113 12.16 -3.87 -8.81
C SER A 113 13.30 -3.56 -7.86
N TYR A 114 13.62 -4.50 -6.97
CA TYR A 114 14.80 -4.40 -6.07
C TYR A 114 16.11 -4.71 -6.80
N GLU A 115 16.03 -5.37 -7.93
CA GLU A 115 17.16 -5.68 -8.81
C GLU A 115 17.33 -4.55 -9.84
N LYS A 116 18.08 -3.54 -9.49
CA LYS A 116 18.38 -2.43 -10.39
C LYS A 116 19.84 -2.46 -10.81
#